data_b2f258b267de265422ba9f3a8010348b
#
_entry.id   b2f258b267de265422ba9f3a8010348b
#
_cell.length_a   1.000
_cell.length_b   1.000
_cell.length_c   1.000
_cell.angle_alpha   90.00
_cell.angle_beta   90.00
_cell.angle_gamma   90.00
#
_symmetry.space_group_name_H-M   'P 1'
#
loop_
_entity.id
_entity.type
_entity.pdbx_description
1 polymer ?
#
loop_
_entity_poly.entity_id
_entity_poly.type
_entity_poly.pdbx_seq_one_letter_code
_entity_poly.pdbx_strand_id
1 'polypeptide(L)'
;MIQPESIYYKQVQLLIRTLPLIFKESCFALKGGTAINLFIRDIPRFSVDIDLVYLPYKSRTEALEQIHQALSRITGYLEQAIAGIQVHKAFE
;
A
#
# COMPACT_ATOMS: atom_id res chain seq x y z
N MET A 1 22.78 13.75 -6.36
CA MET A 1 21.77 14.52 -5.61
C MET A 1 20.40 14.36 -6.21
N ILE A 2 19.38 14.20 -5.39
CA ILE A 2 18.01 14.03 -5.88
C ILE A 2 17.42 15.41 -6.19
N GLN A 3 16.93 15.59 -7.40
CA GLN A 3 16.23 16.81 -7.80
C GLN A 3 14.81 16.77 -7.25
N PRO A 4 14.27 17.90 -6.72
CA PRO A 4 12.89 17.92 -6.21
C PRO A 4 11.85 17.54 -7.26
N GLU A 5 12.13 17.81 -8.54
CA GLU A 5 11.22 17.51 -9.65
C GLU A 5 11.44 16.12 -10.23
N SER A 6 12.43 15.36 -9.76
CA SER A 6 12.69 14.05 -10.33
C SER A 6 11.57 13.06 -9.99
N ILE A 7 11.36 12.09 -10.87
CA ILE A 7 10.39 11.03 -10.64
C ILE A 7 10.72 10.27 -9.38
N TYR A 8 12.01 9.98 -9.16
CA TYR A 8 12.45 9.25 -7.98
C TYR A 8 12.07 9.98 -6.69
N TYR A 9 12.32 11.29 -6.63
CA TYR A 9 11.97 12.11 -5.47
C TYR A 9 10.48 12.07 -5.19
N LYS A 10 9.67 12.20 -6.24
CA LYS A 10 8.21 12.16 -6.12
C LYS A 10 7.71 10.80 -5.68
N GLN A 11 8.32 9.73 -6.15
CA GLN A 11 7.98 8.38 -5.70
C GLN A 11 8.27 8.18 -4.22
N VAL A 12 9.41 8.69 -3.74
CA VAL A 12 9.75 8.61 -2.32
C VAL A 12 8.74 9.40 -1.49
N GLN A 13 8.35 10.59 -1.96
CA GLN A 13 7.32 11.37 -1.26
C GLN A 13 5.98 10.64 -1.20
N LEU A 14 5.58 10.02 -2.31
CA LEU A 14 4.35 9.25 -2.34
C LEU A 14 4.40 8.09 -1.34
N LEU A 15 5.52 7.39 -1.29
CA LEU A 15 5.72 6.29 -0.34
C LEU A 15 5.60 6.79 1.10
N ILE A 16 6.26 7.89 1.43
CA ILE A 16 6.23 8.48 2.78
C ILE A 16 4.80 8.89 3.17
N ARG A 17 4.01 9.36 2.22
CA ARG A 17 2.62 9.74 2.49
C ARG A 17 1.72 8.53 2.71
N THR A 18 1.99 7.42 2.05
CA THR A 18 1.11 6.25 2.08
C THR A 18 1.40 5.29 3.23
N LEU A 19 2.65 5.14 3.63
CA LEU A 19 3.02 4.15 4.65
C LEU A 19 2.29 4.33 5.99
N PRO A 20 2.18 5.54 6.56
CA PRO A 20 1.45 5.68 7.82
C PRO A 20 -0.03 5.29 7.71
N LEU A 21 -0.63 5.47 6.55
CA LEU A 21 -2.03 5.11 6.33
C LEU A 21 -2.19 3.59 6.21
N ILE A 22 -1.25 2.94 5.54
CA ILE A 22 -1.23 1.48 5.43
C ILE A 22 -1.08 0.84 6.80
N PHE A 23 -0.19 1.38 7.62
CA PHE A 23 0.11 0.82 8.93
C PHE A 23 -0.86 1.24 10.02
N LYS A 24 -1.97 1.89 9.68
CA LYS A 24 -3.15 1.90 10.54
C LYS A 24 -3.72 0.49 10.71
N GLU A 25 -3.46 -0.40 9.74
CA GLU A 25 -3.84 -1.79 9.82
C GLU A 25 -2.69 -2.59 10.43
N SER A 26 -2.84 -2.98 11.69
CA SER A 26 -1.77 -3.63 12.44
C SER A 26 -1.46 -5.05 12.00
N CYS A 27 -2.29 -5.63 11.14
CA CYS A 27 -2.07 -7.00 10.67
C CYS A 27 -1.01 -7.11 9.56
N PHE A 28 -0.47 -5.99 9.09
CA PHE A 28 0.52 -5.99 8.01
C PHE A 28 1.87 -5.47 8.44
N ALA A 29 2.91 -5.98 7.78
CA ALA A 29 4.26 -5.45 7.86
C ALA A 29 4.85 -5.42 6.46
N LEU A 30 5.90 -4.62 6.27
CA LEU A 30 6.63 -4.62 4.99
C LEU A 30 7.40 -5.92 4.83
N LYS A 31 7.45 -6.38 3.59
CA LYS A 31 8.20 -7.58 3.26
C LYS A 31 8.87 -7.40 1.90
N GLY A 32 10.09 -7.93 1.77
CA GLY A 32 10.76 -7.99 0.49
C GLY A 32 10.47 -9.33 -0.18
N GLY A 33 9.42 -9.45 -0.92
CA GLY A 33 8.99 -10.68 -1.58
C GLY A 33 7.50 -10.83 -1.42
N THR A 34 6.86 -11.45 -2.37
CA THR A 34 5.47 -11.23 -2.63
C THR A 34 4.53 -12.12 -1.84
N ALA A 35 3.73 -11.56 -0.98
CA ALA A 35 2.51 -12.20 -0.52
C ALA A 35 1.32 -11.32 -0.86
N ILE A 36 1.40 -10.04 -0.53
CA ILE A 36 0.35 -9.07 -0.81
C ILE A 36 1.02 -7.86 -1.43
N ASN A 37 0.55 -7.44 -2.58
CA ASN A 37 1.11 -6.27 -3.25
C ASN A 37 0.08 -5.17 -3.35
N LEU A 38 0.48 -3.97 -2.94
CA LEU A 38 -0.26 -2.74 -3.18
C LEU A 38 0.48 -1.93 -4.22
N PHE A 39 -0.12 -1.77 -5.37
CA PHE A 39 0.38 -0.88 -6.40
C PHE A 39 -0.39 0.42 -6.31
N ILE A 40 0.30 1.49 -5.94
CA ILE A 40 -0.32 2.79 -5.71
C ILE A 40 0.14 3.75 -6.78
N ARG A 41 -0.80 4.35 -7.48
CA ARG A 41 -0.50 5.25 -8.58
C ARG A 41 -1.13 6.61 -8.30
N ASP A 42 -0.28 7.62 -8.30
CA ASP A 42 -0.71 9.01 -8.22
C ASP A 42 -0.62 9.60 -9.63
N ILE A 43 -1.77 9.83 -10.22
CA ILE A 43 -1.87 10.28 -11.60
C ILE A 43 -1.34 11.71 -11.73
N PRO A 44 -0.59 11.99 -12.80
CA PRO A 44 -0.44 11.15 -14.00
C PRO A 44 0.76 10.21 -14.04
N ARG A 45 1.73 10.31 -13.11
CA ARG A 45 3.05 9.75 -13.39
C ARG A 45 3.68 8.90 -12.30
N PHE A 46 3.26 9.03 -11.06
CA PHE A 46 4.03 8.44 -9.97
C PHE A 46 3.37 7.18 -9.47
N SER A 47 4.17 6.15 -9.24
CA SER A 47 3.65 4.90 -8.70
C SER A 47 4.66 4.29 -7.75
N VAL A 48 4.15 3.54 -6.79
CA VAL A 48 4.99 2.77 -5.87
C VAL A 48 4.37 1.38 -5.71
N ASP A 49 5.23 0.40 -5.54
CA ASP A 49 4.87 -0.97 -5.19
C ASP A 49 5.21 -1.20 -3.74
N ILE A 50 4.23 -1.67 -2.98
CA ILE A 50 4.44 -1.95 -1.57
C ILE A 50 4.08 -3.42 -1.33
N ASP A 51 5.06 -4.19 -0.89
CA ASP A 51 4.87 -5.59 -0.55
C ASP A 51 4.61 -5.74 0.93
N LEU A 52 3.54 -6.43 1.27
CA LEU A 52 3.11 -6.63 2.65
C LEU A 52 3.06 -8.10 2.99
N VAL A 53 3.29 -8.39 4.25
CA VAL A 53 3.06 -9.72 4.82
C VAL A 53 1.98 -9.61 5.88
N TYR A 54 1.11 -10.62 5.91
CA TYR A 54 0.06 -10.74 6.92
C TYR A 54 0.64 -11.41 8.16
N LEU A 55 0.57 -10.73 9.30
CA LEU A 55 1.24 -11.17 10.52
C LEU A 55 0.46 -12.20 11.35
N PRO A 56 -0.88 -12.09 11.50
CA PRO A 56 -1.60 -13.00 12.41
C PRO A 56 -1.58 -14.44 11.92
N TYR A 57 -1.65 -15.36 12.87
CA TYR A 57 -1.71 -16.78 12.59
C TYR A 57 -3.17 -17.23 12.70
N LYS A 58 -3.84 -17.36 11.57
CA LYS A 58 -5.25 -17.71 11.47
C LYS A 58 -5.49 -18.73 10.38
N SER A 59 -6.68 -19.32 10.37
CA SER A 59 -7.08 -20.18 9.26
C SER A 59 -7.05 -19.41 7.95
N ARG A 60 -6.92 -20.13 6.84
CA ARG A 60 -6.88 -19.49 5.53
C ARG A 60 -8.12 -18.63 5.28
N THR A 61 -9.30 -19.15 5.63
CA THR A 61 -10.55 -18.42 5.40
C THR A 61 -10.61 -17.12 6.21
N GLU A 62 -10.25 -17.20 7.48
CA GLU A 62 -10.23 -16.02 8.35
C GLU A 62 -9.18 -15.01 7.89
N ALA A 63 -8.01 -15.50 7.52
CA ALA A 63 -6.93 -14.64 7.04
C ALA A 63 -7.34 -13.90 5.77
N LEU A 64 -7.90 -14.60 4.80
CA LEU A 64 -8.33 -13.97 3.54
C LEU A 64 -9.39 -12.91 3.79
N GLU A 65 -10.35 -13.19 4.66
CA GLU A 65 -11.39 -12.23 4.98
C GLU A 65 -10.80 -10.98 5.65
N GLN A 66 -9.92 -11.16 6.62
CA GLN A 66 -9.28 -10.04 7.29
C GLN A 66 -8.41 -9.22 6.32
N ILE A 67 -7.67 -9.89 5.45
CA ILE A 67 -6.84 -9.22 4.44
C ILE A 67 -7.73 -8.37 3.53
N HIS A 68 -8.82 -8.91 3.03
CA HIS A 68 -9.74 -8.16 2.17
C HIS A 68 -10.29 -6.93 2.87
N GLN A 69 -10.74 -7.09 4.10
CA GLN A 69 -11.30 -5.98 4.87
C GLN A 69 -10.26 -4.91 5.13
N ALA A 70 -9.06 -5.31 5.53
CA ALA A 70 -7.98 -4.37 5.82
C ALA A 70 -7.52 -3.62 4.58
N LEU A 71 -7.40 -4.31 3.45
CA LEU A 71 -7.01 -3.68 2.19
C LEU A 71 -8.09 -2.70 1.71
N SER A 72 -9.35 -3.01 1.93
CA SER A 72 -10.45 -2.10 1.60
C SER A 72 -10.37 -0.82 2.44
N ARG A 73 -10.08 -0.95 3.74
CA ARG A 73 -9.90 0.22 4.60
C ARG A 73 -8.71 1.06 4.18
N ILE A 74 -7.59 0.41 3.86
CA ILE A 74 -6.40 1.11 3.39
C ILE A 74 -6.71 1.90 2.12
N THR A 75 -7.40 1.28 1.17
CA THR A 75 -7.81 1.96 -0.06
C THR A 75 -8.63 3.22 0.26
N GLY A 76 -9.57 3.10 1.19
CA GLY A 76 -10.36 4.25 1.62
C GLY A 76 -9.52 5.36 2.24
N TYR A 77 -8.56 5.00 3.10
CA TYR A 77 -7.67 6.00 3.71
C TYR A 77 -6.87 6.73 2.64
N LEU A 78 -6.35 5.99 1.67
CA LEU A 78 -5.52 6.57 0.61
C LEU A 78 -6.35 7.47 -0.30
N GLU A 79 -7.55 7.04 -0.66
CA GLU A 79 -8.42 7.83 -1.53
C GLU A 79 -8.87 9.12 -0.88
N GLN A 80 -9.06 9.12 0.43
CA GLN A 80 -9.42 10.34 1.16
C GLN A 80 -8.24 11.28 1.34
N ALA A 81 -7.04 10.73 1.51
CA ALA A 81 -5.85 11.53 1.80
C ALA A 81 -5.20 12.11 0.55
N ILE A 82 -5.31 11.43 -0.58
CA ILE A 82 -4.60 11.81 -1.81
C ILE A 82 -5.60 11.80 -2.97
N ALA A 83 -5.94 12.99 -3.43
CA ALA A 83 -6.90 13.14 -4.54
C ALA A 83 -6.35 12.50 -5.82
N GLY A 84 -7.19 11.74 -6.50
CA GLY A 84 -6.84 11.12 -7.77
C GLY A 84 -5.98 9.88 -7.68
N ILE A 85 -5.73 9.37 -6.47
CA ILE A 85 -4.92 8.17 -6.30
C ILE A 85 -5.66 6.94 -6.80
N GLN A 86 -4.92 6.00 -7.38
CA GLN A 86 -5.43 4.70 -7.77
C GLN A 86 -4.68 3.62 -7.00
N VAL A 87 -5.42 2.63 -6.51
CA VAL A 87 -4.85 1.55 -5.71
C VAL A 87 -5.25 0.22 -6.33
N HIS A 88 -4.26 -0.59 -6.68
CA HIS A 88 -4.46 -1.94 -7.18
C HIS A 88 -3.91 -2.92 -6.18
N LYS A 89 -4.68 -3.94 -5.87
CA LYS A 89 -4.33 -4.94 -4.86
C LYS A 89 -4.18 -6.30 -5.51
N ALA A 90 -3.11 -6.99 -5.20
CA ALA A 90 -2.90 -8.36 -5.65
C ALA A 90 -2.34 -9.18 -4.50
N PHE A 91 -2.92 -10.36 -4.27
CA PHE A 91 -2.37 -11.30 -3.31
C PHE A 91 -2.83 -12.71 -3.66
N GLU A 92 -2.04 -13.67 -3.21
CA GLU A 92 -2.28 -15.09 -3.45
C GLU A 92 -2.70 -15.82 -2.19
#